data_f65b8fd6fd177995f2dc727b3d44801b
#
_entry.id   f65b8fd6fd177995f2dc727b3d44801b
#
_cell.length_a   1.000
_cell.length_b   1.000
_cell.length_c   1.000
_cell.angle_alpha   90.00
_cell.angle_beta   90.00
_cell.angle_gamma   90.00
#
_symmetry.space_group_name_H-M   'P 1'
#
loop_
_entity.id
_entity.type
_entity.pdbx_description
1 polymer ?
#
loop_
_entity_poly.entity_id
_entity_poly.type
_entity_poly.pdbx_seq_one_letter_code
_entity_poly.pdbx_strand_id
1 'polypeptide(L)'
;MRLVVFALVVAVIQLTFAGTGQASEQLRPKALSFSDGYLRTMPPGQKVTAAFISVTNGSDEDCRLTSLSSPLANRVEFHQHQHVDGMMKMRPMKSVLVAAGNRVVFKPGAFHIMFFNVGDPLMAGHKTALTLATDQCGDYSAELEIRGLVKTKITDHH
;
A
#
# COMPACT_ATOMS: atom_id res chain seq x y z
N MET A 1 31.32 -26.16 82.68
CA MET A 1 31.98 -25.83 81.40
C MET A 1 30.97 -26.12 80.32
N ARG A 2 30.20 -25.12 79.92
CA ARG A 2 29.04 -25.25 78.98
C ARG A 2 29.46 -24.64 77.66
N LEU A 3 29.59 -25.45 76.60
CA LEU A 3 29.85 -25.05 75.26
C LEU A 3 28.51 -24.62 74.61
N VAL A 4 28.40 -23.38 74.22
CA VAL A 4 27.29 -22.83 73.41
C VAL A 4 27.71 -22.88 71.98
N VAL A 5 27.04 -23.76 71.21
CA VAL A 5 27.26 -23.83 69.78
C VAL A 5 26.27 -22.83 69.06
N PHE A 6 26.83 -21.76 68.51
CA PHE A 6 26.04 -20.84 67.64
C PHE A 6 25.91 -21.44 66.25
N ALA A 7 24.69 -21.82 65.92
CA ALA A 7 24.33 -22.21 64.55
C ALA A 7 24.04 -20.96 63.72
N LEU A 8 24.89 -20.66 62.76
CA LEU A 8 24.75 -19.57 61.79
C LEU A 8 23.84 -20.08 60.66
N VAL A 9 22.58 -19.61 60.62
CA VAL A 9 21.67 -19.84 59.48
C VAL A 9 21.98 -18.82 58.43
N VAL A 10 22.65 -19.24 57.36
CA VAL A 10 22.81 -18.44 56.13
C VAL A 10 21.60 -18.59 55.28
N ALA A 11 20.73 -17.58 55.24
CA ALA A 11 19.59 -17.51 54.34
C ALA A 11 20.09 -17.05 52.95
N VAL A 12 20.15 -18.00 52.02
CA VAL A 12 20.45 -17.70 50.59
C VAL A 12 19.17 -17.19 49.93
N ILE A 13 19.08 -15.89 49.77
CA ILE A 13 18.00 -15.26 48.97
C ILE A 13 18.32 -15.51 47.51
N GLN A 14 17.61 -16.42 46.86
CA GLN A 14 17.65 -16.64 45.44
C GLN A 14 16.78 -15.55 44.77
N LEU A 15 17.43 -14.51 44.18
CA LEU A 15 16.77 -13.56 43.30
C LEU A 15 16.47 -14.27 41.97
N THR A 16 15.24 -14.72 41.80
CA THR A 16 14.76 -15.17 40.48
C THR A 16 14.58 -13.95 39.57
N PHE A 17 15.54 -13.72 38.71
CA PHE A 17 15.38 -12.79 37.59
C PHE A 17 14.32 -13.37 36.66
N ALA A 18 13.08 -12.89 36.77
CA ALA A 18 12.06 -13.08 35.76
C ALA A 18 12.49 -12.24 34.53
N GLY A 19 13.18 -12.89 33.59
CA GLY A 19 13.51 -12.29 32.31
C GLY A 19 12.19 -12.01 31.58
N THR A 20 11.78 -10.75 31.55
CA THR A 20 10.77 -10.27 30.61
C THR A 20 11.35 -10.44 29.21
N GLY A 21 10.97 -11.54 28.56
CA GLY A 21 11.22 -11.75 27.14
C GLY A 21 10.51 -10.64 26.38
N GLN A 22 11.24 -9.55 26.07
CA GLN A 22 10.83 -8.63 25.05
C GLN A 22 10.84 -9.43 23.75
N ALA A 23 9.64 -9.85 23.32
CA ALA A 23 9.44 -10.26 21.95
C ALA A 23 9.87 -9.07 21.09
N SER A 24 11.07 -9.13 20.55
CA SER A 24 11.52 -8.22 19.50
C SER A 24 10.51 -8.42 18.36
N GLU A 25 9.61 -7.45 18.20
CA GLU A 25 8.81 -7.30 16.99
C GLU A 25 9.82 -7.13 15.84
N GLN A 26 10.21 -8.28 15.27
CA GLN A 26 11.03 -8.29 14.07
C GLN A 26 10.23 -7.52 13.04
N LEU A 27 10.71 -6.33 12.66
CA LEU A 27 10.27 -5.63 11.47
C LEU A 27 10.44 -6.60 10.30
N ARG A 28 9.37 -7.33 9.98
CA ARG A 28 9.33 -8.06 8.71
C ARG A 28 9.54 -7.03 7.62
N PRO A 29 10.51 -7.21 6.73
CA PRO A 29 10.66 -6.28 5.61
C PRO A 29 9.32 -6.19 4.91
N LYS A 30 8.86 -4.96 4.66
CA LYS A 30 7.57 -4.74 4.00
C LYS A 30 7.56 -5.54 2.70
N ALA A 31 6.65 -6.49 2.58
CA ALA A 31 6.57 -7.38 1.42
C ALA A 31 6.36 -6.58 0.12
N LEU A 32 5.56 -5.49 0.16
CA LEU A 32 5.25 -4.68 -1.00
C LEU A 32 6.07 -3.39 -1.03
N SER A 33 6.58 -3.07 -2.21
CA SER A 33 7.20 -1.78 -2.55
C SER A 33 6.48 -1.13 -3.72
N PHE A 34 6.56 0.20 -3.78
CA PHE A 34 5.81 1.03 -4.72
C PHE A 34 6.74 1.96 -5.48
N SER A 35 6.52 2.11 -6.80
CA SER A 35 7.24 3.06 -7.64
C SER A 35 6.35 3.69 -8.70
N ASP A 36 6.79 4.84 -9.24
CA ASP A 36 6.16 5.55 -10.37
C ASP A 36 4.69 5.94 -10.13
N GLY A 37 4.33 6.15 -8.84
CA GLY A 37 2.97 6.49 -8.45
C GLY A 37 2.55 7.89 -8.89
N TYR A 38 1.47 8.01 -9.67
CA TYR A 38 0.89 9.31 -10.00
C TYR A 38 -0.63 9.26 -10.17
N LEU A 39 -1.26 10.39 -9.86
CA LEU A 39 -2.68 10.66 -10.06
C LEU A 39 -2.82 11.72 -11.17
N ARG A 40 -3.73 11.54 -12.12
CA ARG A 40 -3.99 12.54 -13.15
C ARG A 40 -4.83 13.69 -12.60
N THR A 41 -4.55 14.92 -13.07
CA THR A 41 -5.49 16.04 -12.90
C THR A 41 -6.78 15.78 -13.67
N MET A 42 -7.83 16.50 -13.34
CA MET A 42 -9.14 16.41 -14.00
C MET A 42 -9.45 17.71 -14.74
N PRO A 43 -10.21 17.66 -15.84
CA PRO A 43 -10.86 18.83 -16.41
C PRO A 43 -11.82 19.49 -15.38
N PRO A 44 -12.06 20.80 -15.46
CA PRO A 44 -13.03 21.49 -14.61
C PRO A 44 -14.41 20.80 -14.65
N GLY A 45 -15.03 20.67 -13.48
CA GLY A 45 -16.37 20.05 -13.32
C GLY A 45 -16.40 18.53 -13.31
N GLN A 46 -15.29 17.84 -13.55
CA GLN A 46 -15.22 16.39 -13.39
C GLN A 46 -14.85 16.03 -11.95
N LYS A 47 -15.36 14.90 -11.47
CA LYS A 47 -15.09 14.36 -10.13
C LYS A 47 -14.55 12.94 -10.16
N VAL A 48 -14.06 12.50 -11.31
CA VAL A 48 -13.50 11.16 -11.51
C VAL A 48 -12.14 11.28 -12.19
N THR A 49 -11.14 10.59 -11.63
CA THR A 49 -9.81 10.53 -12.23
C THR A 49 -9.18 9.14 -12.03
N ALA A 50 -8.01 8.94 -12.61
CA ALA A 50 -7.28 7.69 -12.54
C ALA A 50 -5.87 7.88 -11.97
N ALA A 51 -5.43 6.90 -11.19
CA ALA A 51 -4.06 6.78 -10.74
C ALA A 51 -3.39 5.54 -11.31
N PHE A 52 -2.07 5.60 -11.36
CA PHE A 52 -1.18 4.60 -11.89
C PHE A 52 0.01 4.44 -10.95
N ILE A 53 0.45 3.18 -10.75
CA ILE A 53 1.53 2.85 -9.82
C ILE A 53 2.06 1.46 -10.14
N SER A 54 3.31 1.21 -9.84
CA SER A 54 3.89 -0.13 -9.86
C SER A 54 3.95 -0.67 -8.44
N VAL A 55 3.48 -1.90 -8.27
CA VAL A 55 3.52 -2.64 -7.00
C VAL A 55 4.37 -3.87 -7.18
N THR A 56 5.46 -3.98 -6.43
CA THR A 56 6.37 -5.13 -6.46
C THR A 56 6.27 -5.87 -5.13
N ASN A 57 6.05 -7.17 -5.19
CA ASN A 57 6.11 -8.06 -4.04
C ASN A 57 7.53 -8.66 -3.95
N GLY A 58 8.29 -8.24 -2.95
CA GLY A 58 9.65 -8.73 -2.69
C GLY A 58 9.70 -9.92 -1.74
N SER A 59 8.55 -10.46 -1.32
CA SER A 59 8.48 -11.64 -0.46
C SER A 59 8.32 -12.94 -1.27
N ASP A 60 8.42 -14.06 -0.59
CA ASP A 60 8.21 -15.41 -1.10
C ASP A 60 6.75 -15.90 -0.97
N GLU A 61 5.86 -15.04 -0.47
CA GLU A 61 4.43 -15.30 -0.34
C GLU A 61 3.60 -14.37 -1.25
N ASP A 62 2.47 -14.87 -1.73
CA ASP A 62 1.53 -14.09 -2.51
C ASP A 62 0.85 -13.02 -1.66
N CYS A 63 0.71 -11.80 -2.20
CA CYS A 63 -0.02 -10.71 -1.57
C CYS A 63 -1.21 -10.30 -2.44
N ARG A 64 -2.40 -10.26 -1.86
CA ARG A 64 -3.61 -9.83 -2.56
C ARG A 64 -4.04 -8.45 -2.04
N LEU A 65 -4.06 -7.48 -2.93
CA LEU A 65 -4.63 -6.17 -2.67
C LEU A 65 -6.15 -6.30 -2.65
N THR A 66 -6.80 -5.89 -1.55
CA THR A 66 -8.24 -6.10 -1.32
C THR A 66 -9.06 -4.81 -1.33
N SER A 67 -8.48 -3.70 -0.89
CA SER A 67 -9.16 -2.40 -0.92
C SER A 67 -8.19 -1.24 -1.05
N LEU A 68 -8.74 -0.09 -1.45
CA LEU A 68 -8.02 1.16 -1.64
C LEU A 68 -8.76 2.30 -0.96
N SER A 69 -8.03 3.25 -0.41
CA SER A 69 -8.58 4.52 0.06
C SER A 69 -7.61 5.68 -0.16
N SER A 70 -8.14 6.90 -0.19
CA SER A 70 -7.35 8.14 -0.28
C SER A 70 -8.14 9.29 0.34
N PRO A 71 -7.48 10.28 0.97
CA PRO A 71 -8.16 11.44 1.51
C PRO A 71 -8.81 12.33 0.44
N LEU A 72 -8.41 12.18 -0.83
CA LEU A 72 -8.92 13.01 -1.94
C LEU A 72 -10.25 12.53 -2.52
N ALA A 73 -10.70 11.29 -2.24
CA ALA A 73 -11.86 10.70 -2.90
C ALA A 73 -12.71 9.88 -1.93
N ASN A 74 -14.03 9.92 -2.11
CA ASN A 74 -14.94 9.12 -1.28
C ASN A 74 -14.86 7.63 -1.60
N ARG A 75 -14.41 7.27 -2.81
CA ARG A 75 -14.31 5.89 -3.27
C ARG A 75 -13.12 5.73 -4.20
N VAL A 76 -12.32 4.67 -3.97
CA VAL A 76 -11.16 4.30 -4.78
C VAL A 76 -11.27 2.83 -5.12
N GLU A 77 -11.11 2.46 -6.39
CA GLU A 77 -11.35 1.11 -6.89
C GLU A 77 -10.28 0.64 -7.86
N PHE A 78 -10.00 -0.66 -7.87
CA PHE A 78 -9.24 -1.32 -8.94
C PHE A 78 -10.12 -1.50 -10.17
N HIS A 79 -9.61 -1.15 -11.34
CA HIS A 79 -10.25 -1.34 -12.61
C HIS A 79 -9.30 -1.98 -13.62
N GLN A 80 -9.87 -2.64 -14.61
CA GLN A 80 -9.15 -3.17 -15.77
C GLN A 80 -9.86 -2.85 -17.06
N HIS A 81 -9.09 -2.70 -18.14
CA HIS A 81 -9.64 -2.69 -19.48
C HIS A 81 -9.88 -4.12 -19.96
N GLN A 82 -11.07 -4.40 -20.45
CA GLN A 82 -11.44 -5.67 -21.09
C GLN A 82 -11.96 -5.43 -22.49
N HIS A 83 -11.54 -6.25 -23.45
CA HIS A 83 -12.15 -6.32 -24.76
C HIS A 83 -13.41 -7.17 -24.68
N VAL A 84 -14.57 -6.57 -24.95
CA VAL A 84 -15.84 -7.27 -24.98
C VAL A 84 -16.54 -6.86 -26.28
N ASP A 85 -16.81 -7.80 -27.17
CA ASP A 85 -17.48 -7.60 -28.46
C ASP A 85 -16.83 -6.48 -29.32
N GLY A 86 -15.51 -6.48 -29.41
CA GLY A 86 -14.74 -5.49 -30.18
C GLY A 86 -14.62 -4.10 -29.52
N MET A 87 -15.22 -3.91 -28.35
CA MET A 87 -15.17 -2.66 -27.59
C MET A 87 -14.32 -2.77 -26.35
N MET A 88 -13.56 -1.71 -26.05
CA MET A 88 -12.83 -1.59 -24.79
C MET A 88 -13.78 -1.13 -23.68
N LYS A 89 -14.00 -1.97 -22.68
CA LYS A 89 -14.84 -1.66 -21.51
C LYS A 89 -13.98 -1.66 -20.24
N MET A 90 -14.17 -0.66 -19.38
CA MET A 90 -13.58 -0.64 -18.04
C MET A 90 -14.46 -1.46 -17.08
N ARG A 91 -13.84 -2.35 -16.32
CA ARG A 91 -14.55 -3.20 -15.34
C ARG A 91 -13.89 -3.09 -13.97
N PRO A 92 -14.69 -2.91 -12.91
CA PRO A 92 -14.16 -2.96 -11.55
C PRO A 92 -13.68 -4.37 -11.21
N MET A 93 -12.62 -4.43 -10.39
CA MET A 93 -12.07 -5.65 -9.85
C MET A 93 -12.20 -5.65 -8.33
N LYS A 94 -12.52 -6.79 -7.73
CA LYS A 94 -12.65 -6.91 -6.28
C LYS A 94 -11.28 -6.93 -5.58
N SER A 95 -10.28 -7.44 -6.25
CA SER A 95 -8.91 -7.57 -5.70
C SER A 95 -7.90 -7.77 -6.82
N VAL A 96 -6.63 -7.56 -6.51
CA VAL A 96 -5.50 -7.77 -7.43
C VAL A 96 -4.45 -8.61 -6.73
N LEU A 97 -4.07 -9.75 -7.31
CA LEU A 97 -3.00 -10.60 -6.82
C LEU A 97 -1.65 -10.04 -7.26
N VAL A 98 -0.73 -9.88 -6.32
CA VAL A 98 0.70 -9.62 -6.57
C VAL A 98 1.45 -10.86 -6.11
N ALA A 99 1.71 -11.79 -7.02
CA ALA A 99 2.35 -13.05 -6.70
C ALA A 99 3.76 -12.85 -6.13
N ALA A 100 4.26 -13.84 -5.38
CA ALA A 100 5.59 -13.85 -4.78
C ALA A 100 6.68 -13.50 -5.80
N GLY A 101 7.57 -12.59 -5.46
CA GLY A 101 8.66 -12.11 -6.32
C GLY A 101 8.22 -11.37 -7.59
N ASN A 102 6.93 -11.09 -7.78
CA ASN A 102 6.39 -10.49 -9.00
C ASN A 102 6.00 -9.02 -8.82
N ARG A 103 5.70 -8.40 -9.97
CA ARG A 103 5.31 -7.00 -10.08
C ARG A 103 4.00 -6.87 -10.85
N VAL A 104 3.08 -6.06 -10.33
CA VAL A 104 1.88 -5.60 -11.02
C VAL A 104 2.03 -4.13 -11.36
N VAL A 105 1.74 -3.76 -12.61
CA VAL A 105 1.83 -2.38 -13.10
C VAL A 105 0.45 -1.87 -13.46
N PHE A 106 -0.02 -0.90 -12.69
CA PHE A 106 -1.20 -0.11 -13.02
C PHE A 106 -0.78 0.99 -13.98
N LYS A 107 -1.27 0.94 -15.22
CA LYS A 107 -0.90 1.85 -16.31
C LYS A 107 -2.08 2.13 -17.25
N PRO A 108 -2.06 3.23 -18.02
CA PRO A 108 -3.08 3.49 -19.03
C PRO A 108 -3.29 2.30 -19.98
N GLY A 109 -4.55 1.98 -20.27
CA GLY A 109 -4.91 0.87 -21.14
C GLY A 109 -4.85 -0.53 -20.54
N ALA A 110 -4.48 -0.67 -19.26
CA ALA A 110 -4.38 -1.93 -18.55
C ALA A 110 -5.10 -1.83 -17.18
N PHE A 111 -4.55 -2.45 -16.13
CA PHE A 111 -4.99 -2.20 -14.77
C PHE A 111 -4.77 -0.72 -14.41
N HIS A 112 -5.72 -0.13 -13.70
CA HIS A 112 -5.65 1.25 -13.22
C HIS A 112 -6.50 1.41 -11.96
N ILE A 113 -6.26 2.50 -11.24
CA ILE A 113 -6.97 2.81 -10.01
C ILE A 113 -7.88 4.00 -10.28
N MET A 114 -9.19 3.85 -10.04
CA MET A 114 -10.17 4.91 -10.25
C MET A 114 -10.52 5.61 -8.95
N PHE A 115 -10.52 6.94 -8.98
CA PHE A 115 -10.90 7.81 -7.88
C PHE A 115 -12.24 8.46 -8.22
N PHE A 116 -13.24 8.28 -7.36
CA PHE A 116 -14.60 8.79 -7.55
C PHE A 116 -14.95 9.83 -6.47
N ASN A 117 -15.74 10.81 -6.86
CA ASN A 117 -16.18 11.90 -5.99
C ASN A 117 -14.98 12.63 -5.35
N VAL A 118 -14.01 12.98 -6.19
CA VAL A 118 -12.87 13.82 -5.79
C VAL A 118 -13.39 15.20 -5.41
N GLY A 119 -13.04 15.66 -4.19
CA GLY A 119 -13.59 16.88 -3.59
C GLY A 119 -13.03 18.15 -4.20
N ASP A 120 -11.73 18.35 -4.07
CA ASP A 120 -11.05 19.59 -4.45
C ASP A 120 -10.41 19.51 -5.82
N PRO A 121 -10.14 20.65 -6.48
CA PRO A 121 -9.35 20.69 -7.69
C PRO A 121 -7.97 20.10 -7.46
N LEU A 122 -7.57 19.15 -8.30
CA LEU A 122 -6.24 18.54 -8.25
C LEU A 122 -5.21 19.47 -8.88
N MET A 123 -4.25 19.92 -8.10
CA MET A 123 -3.16 20.79 -8.57
C MET A 123 -1.93 19.95 -8.92
N ALA A 124 -1.45 20.06 -10.16
CA ALA A 124 -0.23 19.39 -10.62
C ALA A 124 0.97 19.78 -9.73
N GLY A 125 1.84 18.82 -9.43
CA GLY A 125 2.99 18.97 -8.56
C GLY A 125 2.71 18.72 -7.08
N HIS A 126 1.44 18.66 -6.66
CA HIS A 126 1.08 18.24 -5.32
C HIS A 126 1.13 16.70 -5.19
N LYS A 127 1.05 16.21 -3.96
CA LYS A 127 1.09 14.80 -3.63
C LYS A 127 -0.10 14.40 -2.77
N THR A 128 -0.47 13.14 -2.85
CA THR A 128 -1.51 12.54 -2.01
C THR A 128 -1.14 11.13 -1.60
N ALA A 129 -1.71 10.67 -0.49
CA ALA A 129 -1.58 9.29 -0.06
C ALA A 129 -2.61 8.38 -0.74
N LEU A 130 -2.16 7.18 -1.09
CA LEU A 130 -2.99 6.04 -1.45
C LEU A 130 -2.74 4.94 -0.41
N THR A 131 -3.76 4.58 0.35
CA THR A 131 -3.72 3.43 1.26
C THR A 131 -4.18 2.19 0.53
N LEU A 132 -3.41 1.12 0.65
CA LEU A 132 -3.67 -0.19 0.05
C LEU A 132 -3.79 -1.19 1.19
N ALA A 133 -4.96 -1.83 1.35
CA ALA A 133 -5.14 -2.94 2.27
C ALA A 133 -4.90 -4.27 1.55
N THR A 134 -4.35 -5.23 2.27
CA THR A 134 -4.10 -6.59 1.77
C THR A 134 -4.78 -7.63 2.65
N ASP A 135 -4.87 -8.86 2.16
CA ASP A 135 -5.41 -9.99 2.92
C ASP A 135 -4.45 -10.51 4.01
N GLN A 136 -3.13 -10.60 3.71
CA GLN A 136 -2.16 -11.25 4.61
C GLN A 136 -0.85 -10.47 4.79
N CYS A 137 -0.59 -9.46 3.94
CA CYS A 137 0.71 -8.77 3.90
C CYS A 137 0.73 -7.45 4.70
N GLY A 138 -0.37 -7.11 5.39
CA GLY A 138 -0.54 -5.84 6.09
C GLY A 138 -0.98 -4.68 5.18
N ASP A 139 -1.16 -3.51 5.77
CA ASP A 139 -1.59 -2.31 5.07
C ASP A 139 -0.40 -1.44 4.70
N TYR A 140 -0.51 -0.78 3.55
CA TYR A 140 0.54 0.06 2.97
C TYR A 140 0.01 1.44 2.64
N SER A 141 0.90 2.42 2.70
CA SER A 141 0.65 3.76 2.18
C SER A 141 1.68 4.06 1.09
N ALA A 142 1.19 4.42 -0.09
CA ALA A 142 2.01 4.89 -1.21
C ALA A 142 1.72 6.37 -1.46
N GLU A 143 2.74 7.13 -1.85
CA GLU A 143 2.58 8.51 -2.25
C GLU A 143 2.37 8.60 -3.77
N LEU A 144 1.36 9.36 -4.19
CA LEU A 144 1.07 9.65 -5.59
C LEU A 144 1.36 11.11 -5.89
N GLU A 145 2.15 11.39 -6.92
CA GLU A 145 2.31 12.74 -7.47
C GLU A 145 1.12 13.09 -8.35
N ILE A 146 0.54 14.27 -8.19
CA ILE A 146 -0.52 14.77 -9.07
C ILE A 146 0.09 15.34 -10.33
N ARG A 147 -0.19 14.71 -11.48
CA ARG A 147 0.36 15.11 -12.80
C ARG A 147 -0.71 15.69 -13.69
N GLY A 148 -0.36 16.78 -14.39
CA GLY A 148 -1.21 17.38 -15.41
C GLY A 148 -1.51 16.41 -16.56
N LEU A 149 -2.60 16.65 -17.26
CA LEU A 149 -2.88 15.97 -18.52
C LEU A 149 -1.80 16.37 -19.53
N VAL A 150 -0.99 15.41 -19.96
CA VAL A 150 -0.05 15.65 -21.08
C VAL A 150 -0.90 15.92 -22.31
N LYS A 151 -0.88 17.16 -22.81
CA LYS A 151 -1.38 17.44 -24.17
C LYS A 151 -0.44 16.73 -25.13
N THR A 152 -0.88 15.61 -25.68
CA THR A 152 -0.19 15.01 -26.84
C THR A 152 -0.19 16.09 -27.94
N LYS A 153 0.97 16.66 -28.25
CA LYS A 153 1.13 17.47 -29.47
C LYS A 153 0.78 16.53 -30.60
N ILE A 154 -0.39 16.72 -31.21
CA ILE A 154 -0.67 16.18 -32.53
C ILE A 154 0.25 16.98 -33.43
N THR A 155 1.35 16.39 -33.88
CA THR A 155 2.14 16.91 -35.01
C THR A 155 1.30 16.64 -36.23
N ASP A 156 0.58 17.69 -36.69
CA ASP A 156 0.01 17.71 -38.04
C ASP A 156 1.18 17.61 -39.02
N HIS A 157 1.34 16.43 -39.59
CA HIS A 157 2.13 16.24 -40.78
C HIS A 157 1.23 16.63 -41.99
N HIS A 158 1.41 17.84 -42.44
CA HIS A 158 1.00 18.26 -43.81
C HIS A 158 2.04 17.75 -44.82
#